data_7e150aeab976aee038345b81be0a4577
#
_entry.id   7e150aeab976aee038345b81be0a4577
#
_cell.length_a   1.000
_cell.length_b   1.000
_cell.length_c   1.000
_cell.angle_alpha   90.00
_cell.angle_beta   90.00
_cell.angle_gamma   90.00
#
_symmetry.space_group_name_H-M   'P 1'
#
loop_
_entity.id
_entity.type
_entity.pdbx_description
1 polymer ?
#
loop_
_entity_poly.entity_id
_entity_poly.type
_entity_poly.pdbx_seq_one_letter_code
_entity_poly.pdbx_strand_id
1 'polypeptide(L)'
;DGSEFHGASHYQFWGLLLLNPKHHLTPLEIIEVLTHEASHSLLFGLTISEPLVLNPDTELFSSPLRQDKRPMDGIYHATYVSARMCWAMETIAACGKLSKEDAVKAVNSSRIDRENYQSGMEVVLEHADLSKTGERILASAREWMER
;
A
#
# COMPACT_ATOMS: atom_id res chain seq x y z
N ASP A 1 -7.78 20.64 11.02
CA ASP A 1 -7.66 21.33 9.74
C ASP A 1 -7.58 20.26 8.65
N GLY A 2 -8.67 20.09 7.87
CA GLY A 2 -8.81 19.01 6.87
C GLY A 2 -8.02 19.24 5.58
N SER A 3 -7.02 20.11 5.59
CA SER A 3 -6.26 20.51 4.39
C SER A 3 -5.17 19.51 3.96
N GLU A 4 -4.77 18.60 4.84
CA GLU A 4 -3.69 17.62 4.57
C GLU A 4 -4.20 16.21 4.18
N PHE A 5 -5.50 16.03 4.12
CA PHE A 5 -6.10 14.76 3.78
C PHE A 5 -6.05 14.53 2.26
N HIS A 6 -5.38 13.46 1.83
CA HIS A 6 -5.28 13.04 0.43
C HIS A 6 -6.35 12.03 0.05
N GLY A 7 -6.45 10.96 0.80
CA GLY A 7 -7.43 9.90 0.67
C GLY A 7 -7.63 9.20 2.01
N ALA A 8 -8.69 8.44 2.15
CA ALA A 8 -8.90 7.55 3.29
C ALA A 8 -9.81 6.37 2.94
N SER A 9 -9.51 5.26 3.58
CA SER A 9 -10.36 4.10 3.70
C SER A 9 -10.42 3.70 5.18
N HIS A 10 -11.49 3.04 5.60
CA HIS A 10 -11.65 2.67 6.99
C HIS A 10 -12.35 1.32 7.11
N TYR A 11 -11.87 0.46 8.02
CA TYR A 11 -12.41 -0.88 8.23
C TYR A 11 -13.93 -0.90 8.49
N GLN A 12 -14.45 0.02 9.33
CA GLN A 12 -15.88 0.09 9.67
C GLN A 12 -16.76 0.54 8.48
N PHE A 13 -16.16 1.16 7.46
CA PHE A 13 -16.84 1.60 6.25
C PHE A 13 -16.27 0.87 5.04
N TRP A 14 -16.12 -0.43 5.16
CA TRP A 14 -15.52 -1.26 4.11
C TRP A 14 -16.17 -1.03 2.75
N GLY A 15 -15.33 -0.79 1.75
CA GLY A 15 -15.75 -0.44 0.38
C GLY A 15 -15.98 1.06 0.15
N LEU A 16 -15.96 1.91 1.18
CA LEU A 16 -15.98 3.36 1.02
C LEU A 16 -14.55 3.89 0.87
N LEU A 17 -14.29 4.58 -0.23
CA LEU A 17 -13.05 5.31 -0.47
C LEU A 17 -13.36 6.80 -0.49
N LEU A 18 -12.65 7.57 0.30
CA LEU A 18 -12.74 9.02 0.35
C LEU A 18 -11.53 9.63 -0.35
N LEU A 19 -11.75 10.62 -1.19
CA LEU A 19 -10.71 11.30 -1.95
C LEU A 19 -10.87 12.81 -1.77
N ASN A 20 -9.75 13.50 -1.59
CA ASN A 20 -9.75 14.96 -1.56
C ASN A 20 -9.36 15.51 -2.95
N PRO A 21 -10.30 16.04 -3.73
CA PRO A 21 -10.02 16.48 -5.09
C PRO A 21 -9.05 17.66 -5.18
N LYS A 22 -8.77 18.34 -4.07
CA LYS A 22 -7.80 19.44 -4.04
C LYS A 22 -6.34 18.96 -4.17
N HIS A 23 -6.07 17.71 -3.86
CA HIS A 23 -4.73 17.11 -3.90
C HIS A 23 -4.51 16.23 -5.11
N HIS A 24 -5.53 15.98 -5.94
CA HIS A 24 -5.44 15.07 -7.09
C HIS A 24 -5.99 15.77 -8.31
N LEU A 25 -5.09 16.47 -9.04
CA LEU A 25 -5.44 17.31 -10.18
C LEU A 25 -5.32 16.58 -11.52
N THR A 26 -4.64 15.46 -11.55
CA THR A 26 -4.42 14.67 -12.76
C THR A 26 -5.05 13.28 -12.67
N PRO A 27 -5.43 12.65 -13.80
CA PRO A 27 -5.91 11.28 -13.80
C PRO A 27 -4.91 10.28 -13.19
N LEU A 28 -3.61 10.50 -13.35
CA LEU A 28 -2.57 9.64 -12.78
C LEU A 28 -2.58 9.69 -11.24
N GLU A 29 -2.64 10.89 -10.66
CA GLU A 29 -2.73 11.06 -9.19
C GLU A 29 -4.01 10.45 -8.63
N ILE A 30 -5.14 10.54 -9.36
CA ILE A 30 -6.39 9.88 -8.96
C ILE A 30 -6.23 8.36 -8.96
N ILE A 31 -5.62 7.78 -9.98
CA ILE A 31 -5.37 6.32 -10.04
C ILE A 31 -4.47 5.89 -8.90
N GLU A 32 -3.43 6.65 -8.60
CA GLU A 32 -2.49 6.36 -7.53
C GLU A 32 -3.18 6.29 -6.17
N VAL A 33 -3.94 7.34 -5.80
CA VAL A 33 -4.66 7.36 -4.52
C VAL A 33 -5.79 6.33 -4.47
N LEU A 34 -6.50 6.08 -5.57
CA LEU A 34 -7.51 5.02 -5.63
C LEU A 34 -6.88 3.64 -5.42
N THR A 35 -5.73 3.38 -6.02
CA THR A 35 -5.00 2.12 -5.82
C THR A 35 -4.57 1.96 -4.38
N HIS A 36 -4.08 3.03 -3.75
CA HIS A 36 -3.69 3.06 -2.34
C HIS A 36 -4.87 2.67 -1.44
N GLU A 37 -5.97 3.41 -1.51
CA GLU A 37 -7.13 3.21 -0.63
C GLU A 37 -7.87 1.90 -0.92
N ALA A 38 -7.98 1.51 -2.20
CA ALA A 38 -8.57 0.22 -2.57
C ALA A 38 -7.74 -0.97 -2.05
N SER A 39 -6.41 -0.81 -1.97
CA SER A 39 -5.53 -1.85 -1.42
C SER A 39 -5.74 -2.05 0.08
N HIS A 40 -5.93 -0.98 0.85
CA HIS A 40 -6.34 -1.07 2.25
C HIS A 40 -7.72 -1.73 2.39
N SER A 41 -8.69 -1.29 1.58
CA SER A 41 -10.04 -1.86 1.60
C SER A 41 -10.04 -3.36 1.26
N LEU A 42 -9.19 -3.80 0.34
CA LEU A 42 -9.02 -5.22 0.01
C LEU A 42 -8.49 -6.01 1.22
N LEU A 43 -7.44 -5.51 1.89
CA LEU A 43 -6.91 -6.15 3.09
C LEU A 43 -7.97 -6.25 4.19
N PHE A 44 -8.76 -5.21 4.42
CA PHE A 44 -9.87 -5.26 5.38
C PHE A 44 -10.87 -6.39 5.07
N GLY A 45 -11.16 -6.63 3.78
CA GLY A 45 -12.00 -7.76 3.37
C GLY A 45 -11.36 -9.12 3.63
N LEU A 46 -10.05 -9.23 3.53
CA LEU A 46 -9.31 -10.48 3.75
C LEU A 46 -9.11 -10.80 5.25
N THR A 47 -9.28 -9.82 6.15
CA THR A 47 -9.18 -10.02 7.61
C THR A 47 -10.47 -10.52 8.26
N ILE A 48 -11.54 -10.75 7.51
CA ILE A 48 -12.86 -11.17 8.07
C ILE A 48 -12.75 -12.47 8.86
N SER A 49 -11.94 -13.42 8.43
CA SER A 49 -11.84 -14.74 9.03
C SER A 49 -10.74 -14.85 10.10
N GLU A 50 -9.66 -14.13 9.93
CA GLU A 50 -8.51 -14.09 10.85
C GLU A 50 -7.71 -12.80 10.63
N PRO A 51 -6.99 -12.29 11.65
CA PRO A 51 -6.06 -11.19 11.46
C PRO A 51 -4.92 -11.64 10.53
N LEU A 52 -4.27 -10.70 9.84
CA LEU A 52 -3.11 -11.00 8.99
C LEU A 52 -1.82 -11.08 9.81
N VAL A 53 -1.75 -10.25 10.84
CA VAL A 53 -0.62 -10.12 11.77
C VAL A 53 -1.08 -10.52 13.17
N LEU A 54 -0.26 -11.30 13.87
CA LEU A 54 -0.54 -11.80 15.21
C LEU A 54 0.25 -11.04 16.30
N ASN A 55 1.19 -10.18 15.93
CA ASN A 55 1.89 -9.31 16.87
C ASN A 55 0.89 -8.42 17.62
N PRO A 56 1.06 -8.19 18.94
CA PRO A 56 0.22 -7.28 19.71
C PRO A 56 0.33 -5.83 19.20
N ASP A 57 -0.76 -5.09 19.16
CA ASP A 57 -0.79 -3.67 18.76
C ASP A 57 0.06 -2.77 19.66
N THR A 58 0.38 -3.23 20.87
CA THR A 58 1.25 -2.52 21.83
C THR A 58 2.74 -2.65 21.49
N GLU A 59 3.09 -3.59 20.64
CA GLU A 59 4.46 -3.80 20.16
C GLU A 59 4.73 -2.91 18.96
N LEU A 60 5.67 -1.96 19.12
CA LEU A 60 5.92 -0.92 18.14
C LEU A 60 7.30 -1.08 17.51
N PHE A 61 7.33 -1.12 16.18
CA PHE A 61 8.53 -1.26 15.36
C PHE A 61 8.86 0.05 14.63
N SER A 62 10.11 0.23 14.27
CA SER A 62 10.52 1.34 13.41
C SER A 62 9.91 1.15 12.02
N SER A 63 9.16 2.14 11.58
CA SER A 63 8.56 2.12 10.25
C SER A 63 9.52 2.75 9.24
N PRO A 64 9.87 2.06 8.14
CA PRO A 64 10.71 2.67 7.10
C PRO A 64 9.97 3.77 6.33
N LEU A 65 8.63 3.80 6.38
CA LEU A 65 7.78 4.72 5.64
C LEU A 65 7.30 5.91 6.47
N ARG A 66 7.59 5.92 7.77
CA ARG A 66 7.21 7.00 8.70
C ARG A 66 8.23 7.16 9.80
N GLN A 67 8.32 8.38 10.35
CA GLN A 67 9.24 8.68 11.45
C GLN A 67 8.79 8.10 12.80
N ASP A 68 7.49 7.87 12.97
CA ASP A 68 6.90 7.28 14.17
C ASP A 68 6.93 5.76 14.14
N LYS A 69 7.14 5.15 15.31
CA LYS A 69 7.02 3.70 15.47
C LYS A 69 5.56 3.27 15.30
N ARG A 70 5.36 2.10 14.72
CA ARG A 70 4.03 1.58 14.41
C ARG A 70 3.85 0.12 14.83
N PRO A 71 2.60 -0.29 15.13
CA PRO A 71 2.27 -1.70 15.21
C PRO A 71 2.62 -2.43 13.90
N MET A 72 2.93 -3.71 14.01
CA MET A 72 3.30 -4.54 12.86
C MET A 72 2.20 -4.60 11.80
N ASP A 73 0.94 -4.60 12.21
CA ASP A 73 -0.21 -4.54 11.28
C ASP A 73 -0.13 -3.32 10.34
N GLY A 74 0.20 -2.15 10.88
CA GLY A 74 0.37 -0.94 10.07
C GLY A 74 1.55 -1.02 9.09
N ILE A 75 2.65 -1.69 9.48
CA ILE A 75 3.82 -1.90 8.60
C ILE A 75 3.48 -2.92 7.51
N TYR A 76 2.80 -4.01 7.86
CA TYR A 76 2.32 -5.02 6.93
C TYR A 76 1.39 -4.41 5.86
N HIS A 77 0.39 -3.61 6.30
CA HIS A 77 -0.51 -2.90 5.40
C HIS A 77 0.25 -1.99 4.43
N ALA A 78 1.17 -1.17 4.95
CA ALA A 78 1.96 -0.27 4.12
C ALA A 78 2.82 -1.02 3.09
N THR A 79 3.43 -2.13 3.48
CA THR A 79 4.23 -3.00 2.60
C THR A 79 3.38 -3.56 1.46
N TYR A 80 2.22 -4.12 1.77
CA TYR A 80 1.31 -4.65 0.76
C TYR A 80 0.79 -3.57 -0.18
N VAL A 81 0.38 -2.42 0.36
CA VAL A 81 -0.11 -1.26 -0.42
C VAL A 81 0.97 -0.78 -1.38
N SER A 82 2.23 -0.67 -0.94
CA SER A 82 3.35 -0.29 -1.81
C SER A 82 3.55 -1.26 -2.96
N ALA A 83 3.45 -2.58 -2.73
CA ALA A 83 3.50 -3.57 -3.82
C ALA A 83 2.37 -3.36 -4.84
N ARG A 84 1.15 -3.08 -4.37
CA ARG A 84 -0.01 -2.83 -5.23
C ARG A 84 0.12 -1.53 -6.03
N MET A 85 0.63 -0.48 -5.43
CA MET A 85 0.87 0.79 -6.09
C MET A 85 1.98 0.65 -7.15
N CYS A 86 3.09 -0.02 -6.83
CA CYS A 86 4.14 -0.34 -7.78
C CYS A 86 3.57 -1.06 -9.01
N TRP A 87 2.78 -2.12 -8.79
CA TRP A 87 2.12 -2.84 -9.87
C TRP A 87 1.22 -1.96 -10.73
N ALA A 88 0.39 -1.13 -10.12
CA ALA A 88 -0.53 -0.26 -10.83
C ALA A 88 0.22 0.77 -11.68
N MET A 89 1.26 1.40 -11.12
CA MET A 89 2.05 2.41 -11.81
C MET A 89 2.87 1.80 -12.97
N GLU A 90 3.46 0.62 -12.81
CA GLU A 90 4.14 -0.07 -13.91
C GLU A 90 3.15 -0.48 -15.02
N THR A 91 1.99 -1.00 -14.65
CA THR A 91 0.96 -1.41 -15.61
C THR A 91 0.47 -0.22 -16.43
N ILE A 92 0.20 0.92 -15.78
CA ILE A 92 -0.30 2.11 -16.50
C ILE A 92 0.80 2.77 -17.32
N ALA A 93 2.04 2.77 -16.86
CA ALA A 93 3.18 3.25 -17.65
C ALA A 93 3.36 2.45 -18.95
N ALA A 94 3.15 1.12 -18.87
CA ALA A 94 3.30 0.22 -20.02
C ALA A 94 2.09 0.22 -20.97
N CYS A 95 0.93 0.80 -20.60
CA CYS A 95 -0.30 0.71 -21.40
C CYS A 95 -0.27 1.51 -22.71
N GLY A 96 0.71 2.40 -22.89
CA GLY A 96 0.89 3.22 -24.09
C GLY A 96 -0.16 4.33 -24.29
N LYS A 97 -0.99 4.62 -23.27
CA LYS A 97 -2.07 5.63 -23.32
C LYS A 97 -1.73 6.92 -22.59
N LEU A 98 -0.62 6.95 -21.85
CA LEU A 98 -0.18 8.14 -21.14
C LEU A 98 0.57 9.11 -22.05
N SER A 99 0.57 10.38 -21.69
CA SER A 99 1.53 11.33 -22.22
C SER A 99 2.96 10.89 -21.85
N LYS A 100 3.98 11.36 -22.58
CA LYS A 100 5.38 11.07 -22.25
C LYS A 100 5.72 11.53 -20.83
N GLU A 101 5.20 12.68 -20.41
CA GLU A 101 5.42 13.23 -19.08
C GLU A 101 4.79 12.35 -18.00
N ASP A 102 3.51 11.94 -18.18
CA ASP A 102 2.81 11.09 -17.20
C ASP A 102 3.43 9.68 -17.15
N ALA A 103 3.90 9.15 -18.27
CA ALA A 103 4.61 7.88 -18.28
C ALA A 103 5.89 7.94 -17.44
N VAL A 104 6.66 9.02 -17.53
CA VAL A 104 7.86 9.24 -16.69
C VAL A 104 7.46 9.37 -15.22
N LYS A 105 6.38 10.09 -14.90
CA LYS A 105 5.86 10.20 -13.52
C LYS A 105 5.46 8.83 -12.98
N ALA A 106 4.71 8.04 -13.74
CA ALA A 106 4.27 6.71 -13.32
C ALA A 106 5.47 5.76 -13.05
N VAL A 107 6.51 5.79 -13.90
CA VAL A 107 7.75 5.03 -13.68
C VAL A 107 8.47 5.49 -12.40
N ASN A 108 8.53 6.79 -12.13
CA ASN A 108 9.16 7.30 -10.92
C ASN A 108 8.38 6.90 -9.66
N SER A 109 7.03 7.00 -9.69
CA SER A 109 6.19 6.54 -8.58
C SER A 109 6.38 5.04 -8.33
N SER A 110 6.37 4.21 -9.37
CA SER A 110 6.57 2.76 -9.22
C SER A 110 7.94 2.42 -8.60
N ARG A 111 8.99 3.16 -8.92
CA ARG A 111 10.31 2.98 -8.32
C ARG A 111 10.29 3.30 -6.81
N ILE A 112 9.67 4.42 -6.43
CA ILE A 112 9.53 4.80 -5.01
C ILE A 112 8.71 3.75 -4.25
N ASP A 113 7.61 3.28 -4.82
CA ASP A 113 6.77 2.25 -4.22
C ASP A 113 7.51 0.92 -4.07
N ARG A 114 8.38 0.58 -5.02
CA ARG A 114 9.24 -0.61 -4.94
C ARG A 114 10.25 -0.50 -3.79
N GLU A 115 10.89 0.66 -3.62
CA GLU A 115 11.81 0.92 -2.51
C GLU A 115 11.07 0.85 -1.16
N ASN A 116 9.87 1.43 -1.09
CA ASN A 116 8.99 1.36 0.08
C ASN A 116 8.59 -0.09 0.42
N TYR A 117 8.21 -0.86 -0.59
CA TYR A 117 7.91 -2.29 -0.42
C TYR A 117 9.12 -3.06 0.13
N GLN A 118 10.31 -2.87 -0.45
CA GLN A 118 11.52 -3.58 -0.02
C GLN A 118 11.84 -3.27 1.45
N SER A 119 11.84 -1.99 1.81
CA SER A 119 12.10 -1.56 3.18
C SER A 119 11.05 -2.08 4.18
N GLY A 120 9.77 -2.08 3.80
CA GLY A 120 8.71 -2.65 4.64
C GLY A 120 8.83 -4.17 4.77
N MET A 121 9.17 -4.87 3.68
CA MET A 121 9.35 -6.32 3.66
C MET A 121 10.49 -6.77 4.57
N GLU A 122 11.60 -6.03 4.64
CA GLU A 122 12.71 -6.33 5.56
C GLU A 122 12.21 -6.36 7.01
N VAL A 123 11.44 -5.35 7.44
CA VAL A 123 10.90 -5.29 8.80
C VAL A 123 9.88 -6.40 9.06
N VAL A 124 9.02 -6.70 8.09
CA VAL A 124 8.01 -7.77 8.22
C VAL A 124 8.69 -9.13 8.33
N LEU A 125 9.70 -9.42 7.50
CA LEU A 125 10.42 -10.70 7.55
C LEU A 125 11.22 -10.91 8.84
N GLU A 126 11.68 -9.83 9.45
CA GLU A 126 12.47 -9.90 10.70
C GLU A 126 11.60 -10.02 11.95
N HIS A 127 10.41 -9.38 11.96
CA HIS A 127 9.69 -9.15 13.20
C HIS A 127 8.23 -9.62 13.20
N ALA A 128 7.63 -9.92 12.04
CA ALA A 128 6.20 -10.24 11.99
C ALA A 128 5.93 -11.69 12.42
N ASP A 129 4.93 -11.83 13.28
CA ASP A 129 4.21 -13.09 13.49
C ASP A 129 2.95 -13.05 12.62
N LEU A 130 2.91 -13.87 11.57
CA LEU A 130 1.86 -13.84 10.56
C LEU A 130 0.91 -15.02 10.70
N SER A 131 -0.37 -14.77 10.46
CA SER A 131 -1.33 -15.84 10.22
C SER A 131 -1.08 -16.52 8.88
N LYS A 132 -1.68 -17.71 8.67
CA LYS A 132 -1.59 -18.40 7.37
C LYS A 132 -2.13 -17.55 6.22
N THR A 133 -3.16 -16.75 6.46
CA THR A 133 -3.69 -15.82 5.46
C THR A 133 -2.71 -14.68 5.21
N GLY A 134 -2.11 -14.11 6.25
CA GLY A 134 -1.07 -13.09 6.15
C GLY A 134 0.14 -13.57 5.34
N GLU A 135 0.66 -14.76 5.65
CA GLU A 135 1.76 -15.37 4.88
C GLU A 135 1.44 -15.53 3.40
N ARG A 136 0.24 -16.04 3.06
CA ARG A 136 -0.17 -16.28 1.66
C ARG A 136 -0.32 -14.99 0.87
N ILE A 137 -0.89 -13.95 1.48
CA ILE A 137 -1.04 -12.64 0.83
C ILE A 137 0.33 -12.03 0.55
N LEU A 138 1.22 -12.06 1.54
CA LEU A 138 2.57 -11.51 1.40
C LEU A 138 3.40 -12.30 0.38
N ALA A 139 3.29 -13.63 0.37
CA ALA A 139 3.95 -14.48 -0.61
C ALA A 139 3.49 -14.17 -2.05
N SER A 140 2.20 -13.93 -2.26
CA SER A 140 1.67 -13.51 -3.56
C SER A 140 2.19 -12.14 -4.01
N ALA A 141 2.27 -11.18 -3.09
CA ALA A 141 2.86 -9.87 -3.39
C ALA A 141 4.35 -10.00 -3.75
N ARG A 142 5.08 -10.81 -2.99
CA ARG A 142 6.51 -11.08 -3.22
C ARG A 142 6.76 -11.73 -4.58
N GLU A 143 6.01 -12.79 -4.92
CA GLU A 143 6.13 -13.47 -6.21
C GLU A 143 5.99 -12.48 -7.38
N TRP A 144 5.09 -11.51 -7.25
CA TRP A 144 4.92 -10.50 -8.29
C TRP A 144 6.08 -9.50 -8.32
N MET A 145 6.56 -9.04 -7.16
CA MET A 145 7.62 -8.03 -7.04
C MET A 145 9.01 -8.54 -7.47
N GLU A 146 9.22 -9.86 -7.47
CA GLU A 146 10.47 -10.52 -7.87
C GLU A 146 10.52 -10.91 -9.37
N ARG A 147 9.46 -10.61 -10.15
CA ARG A 147 9.43 -10.81 -11.62
C ARG A 147 10.22 -9.74 -12.36
#